data_4237040526adc3b8879705eb256cf27a
#
_entry.id   4237040526adc3b8879705eb256cf27a
#
_cell.length_a   1.000
_cell.length_b   1.000
_cell.length_c   1.000
_cell.angle_alpha   90.00
_cell.angle_beta   90.00
_cell.angle_gamma   90.00
#
_symmetry.space_group_name_H-M   'P 1'
#
loop_
_entity.id
_entity.type
_entity.pdbx_description
1 polymer ?
#
loop_
_entity_poly.entity_id
_entity_poly.type
_entity_poly.pdbx_seq_one_letter_code
_entity_poly.pdbx_strand_id
1 'polypeptide(L)'
;MKNDLQKAFDAVQADERLKRRTKAYLRRATLDYGRDTQRRRQRQTRMVSCAAAVMLMVVGAGMWLLPVTSIDLDINPSLELRVNTFGRVTELKGMNADGLALVDSLNVKGMRYDDAMQRILISEPLEPYLEDGSLISITVVGKDESLAEQMLSNVVCRAYAIAEEDNIFYCQTDPETARAARRVGLCVLRYQVWQQLKEKDPSITVEAVALMPKAEVMALAKFEKLENPCGE
;
A
#
# COMPACT_ATOMS: atom_id res chain seq x y z
N MET A 1 -60.68 50.47 42.12
CA MET A 1 -60.08 50.82 40.80
C MET A 1 -59.20 49.74 40.20
N LYS A 2 -58.25 49.09 40.89
CA LYS A 2 -57.40 48.02 40.30
C LYS A 2 -58.21 46.74 39.93
N ASN A 3 -59.22 46.38 40.73
CA ASN A 3 -60.06 45.21 40.49
C ASN A 3 -61.08 45.38 39.35
N ASP A 4 -61.48 46.61 39.05
CA ASP A 4 -62.50 46.89 38.02
C ASP A 4 -61.89 46.87 36.62
N LEU A 5 -60.66 47.33 36.48
CA LEU A 5 -59.87 47.21 35.27
C LEU A 5 -59.57 45.75 34.93
N GLN A 6 -59.22 44.96 35.91
CA GLN A 6 -58.90 43.53 35.72
C GLN A 6 -60.17 42.76 35.32
N LYS A 7 -61.32 43.04 35.91
CA LYS A 7 -62.62 42.49 35.48
C LYS A 7 -63.02 42.92 34.07
N ALA A 8 -62.74 44.15 33.66
CA ALA A 8 -63.01 44.65 32.31
C ALA A 8 -62.15 43.93 31.24
N PHE A 9 -60.89 43.65 31.56
CA PHE A 9 -59.99 42.87 30.69
C PHE A 9 -60.38 41.40 30.61
N ASP A 10 -60.80 40.78 31.70
CA ASP A 10 -61.28 39.39 31.77
C ASP A 10 -62.60 39.19 31.04
N ALA A 11 -63.44 40.26 30.89
CA ALA A 11 -64.66 40.24 30.14
C ALA A 11 -64.47 40.32 28.58
N VAL A 12 -63.27 40.71 28.13
CA VAL A 12 -62.95 40.72 26.69
C VAL A 12 -62.52 39.32 26.25
N GLN A 13 -63.46 38.47 26.00
CA GLN A 13 -63.21 37.15 25.42
C GLN A 13 -63.24 37.28 23.91
N ALA A 14 -62.15 36.81 23.27
CA ALA A 14 -62.11 36.71 21.81
C ALA A 14 -63.21 35.74 21.31
N ASP A 15 -63.90 36.15 20.23
CA ASP A 15 -64.91 35.33 19.61
C ASP A 15 -64.39 33.94 19.28
N GLU A 16 -65.16 32.91 19.63
CA GLU A 16 -64.78 31.50 19.39
C GLU A 16 -64.52 31.21 17.89
N ARG A 17 -65.14 31.91 16.99
CA ARG A 17 -64.84 31.85 15.54
C ARG A 17 -63.45 32.36 15.24
N LEU A 18 -63.05 33.45 15.89
CA LEU A 18 -61.71 34.03 15.72
C LEU A 18 -60.65 33.11 16.30
N LYS A 19 -60.85 32.58 17.48
CA LYS A 19 -59.95 31.59 18.11
C LYS A 19 -59.77 30.35 17.22
N ARG A 20 -60.83 29.80 16.65
CA ARG A 20 -60.76 28.66 15.73
C ARG A 20 -60.01 28.98 14.43
N ARG A 21 -60.25 30.16 13.85
CA ARG A 21 -59.54 30.62 12.62
C ARG A 21 -58.06 30.82 12.89
N THR A 22 -57.70 31.49 13.96
CA THR A 22 -56.30 31.73 14.35
C THR A 22 -55.57 30.41 14.66
N LYS A 23 -56.23 29.50 15.39
CA LYS A 23 -55.69 28.19 15.69
C LYS A 23 -55.49 27.32 14.43
N ALA A 24 -56.43 27.39 13.47
CA ALA A 24 -56.28 26.70 12.18
C ALA A 24 -55.16 27.29 11.32
N TYR A 25 -55.04 28.61 11.28
CA TYR A 25 -53.97 29.31 10.59
C TYR A 25 -52.56 28.99 11.17
N LEU A 26 -52.44 29.09 12.50
CA LEU A 26 -51.20 28.75 13.19
C LEU A 26 -50.82 27.29 12.98
N ARG A 27 -51.78 26.39 13.03
CA ARG A 27 -51.53 24.95 12.79
C ARG A 27 -51.04 24.67 11.39
N ARG A 28 -51.57 25.35 10.34
CA ARG A 28 -51.06 25.25 8.97
C ARG A 28 -49.65 25.83 8.86
N ALA A 29 -49.42 27.04 9.36
CA ALA A 29 -48.16 27.72 9.28
C ALA A 29 -47.02 26.98 10.01
N THR A 30 -47.31 26.39 11.19
CA THR A 30 -46.29 25.61 11.93
C THR A 30 -46.07 24.23 11.36
N LEU A 31 -47.10 23.57 10.78
CA LEU A 31 -46.92 22.25 10.14
C LEU A 31 -46.03 22.32 8.89
N ASP A 32 -46.20 23.37 8.09
CA ASP A 32 -45.39 23.58 6.88
C ASP A 32 -43.94 23.94 7.26
N TYR A 33 -43.74 24.77 8.26
CA TYR A 33 -42.41 25.13 8.76
C TYR A 33 -41.65 23.93 9.32
N GLY A 34 -42.32 23.06 10.08
CA GLY A 34 -41.76 21.83 10.62
C GLY A 34 -41.37 20.81 9.53
N ARG A 35 -42.18 20.72 8.48
CA ARG A 35 -41.92 19.82 7.34
C ARG A 35 -40.77 20.28 6.49
N ASP A 36 -40.63 21.57 6.25
CA ASP A 36 -39.52 22.12 5.46
C ASP A 36 -38.18 22.02 6.18
N THR A 37 -38.14 22.30 7.49
CA THR A 37 -36.95 22.11 8.29
C THR A 37 -36.52 20.66 8.39
N GLN A 38 -37.46 19.74 8.52
CA GLN A 38 -37.20 18.29 8.55
C GLN A 38 -36.70 17.77 7.20
N ARG A 39 -37.30 18.20 6.08
CA ARG A 39 -36.83 17.86 4.73
C ARG A 39 -35.43 18.41 4.44
N ARG A 40 -35.16 19.64 4.87
CA ARG A 40 -33.83 20.26 4.73
C ARG A 40 -32.77 19.49 5.54
N ARG A 41 -33.10 19.12 6.77
CA ARG A 41 -32.21 18.32 7.63
C ARG A 41 -31.96 16.93 7.03
N GLN A 42 -33.00 16.26 6.52
CA GLN A 42 -32.86 14.96 5.84
C GLN A 42 -32.02 15.05 4.56
N ARG A 43 -32.14 16.13 3.78
CA ARG A 43 -31.29 16.35 2.60
C ARG A 43 -29.84 16.56 3.01
N GLN A 44 -29.59 17.37 4.03
CA GLN A 44 -28.24 17.59 4.55
C GLN A 44 -27.60 16.29 5.08
N THR A 45 -28.31 15.51 5.87
CA THR A 45 -27.80 14.22 6.36
C THR A 45 -27.51 13.25 5.20
N ARG A 46 -28.39 13.16 4.20
CA ARG A 46 -28.12 12.33 3.00
C ARG A 46 -26.89 12.80 2.22
N MET A 47 -26.72 14.10 2.03
CA MET A 47 -25.54 14.66 1.35
C MET A 47 -24.26 14.34 2.13
N VAL A 48 -24.26 14.50 3.45
CA VAL A 48 -23.12 14.17 4.32
C VAL A 48 -22.81 12.68 4.26
N SER A 49 -23.83 11.82 4.32
CA SER A 49 -23.66 10.36 4.21
C SER A 49 -23.09 9.94 2.86
N CYS A 50 -23.57 10.53 1.76
CA CYS A 50 -23.05 10.28 0.43
C CYS A 50 -21.58 10.74 0.30
N ALA A 51 -21.23 11.92 0.83
CA ALA A 51 -19.87 12.43 0.83
C ALA A 51 -18.93 11.52 1.65
N ALA A 52 -19.37 11.06 2.82
CA ALA A 52 -18.61 10.12 3.64
C ALA A 52 -18.40 8.77 2.92
N ALA A 53 -19.42 8.25 2.26
CA ALA A 53 -19.29 7.00 1.48
C ALA A 53 -18.31 7.14 0.31
N VAL A 54 -18.35 8.26 -0.41
CA VAL A 54 -17.38 8.56 -1.49
C VAL A 54 -15.95 8.66 -0.93
N MET A 55 -15.76 9.35 0.19
CA MET A 55 -14.46 9.45 0.86
C MET A 55 -13.91 8.07 1.24
N LEU A 56 -14.74 7.21 1.83
CA LEU A 56 -14.34 5.84 2.18
C LEU A 56 -13.98 5.01 0.95
N MET A 57 -14.73 5.16 -0.15
CA MET A 57 -14.38 4.49 -1.42
C MET A 57 -13.05 4.99 -1.99
N VAL A 58 -12.78 6.29 -1.97
CA VAL A 58 -11.52 6.86 -2.47
C VAL A 58 -10.33 6.39 -1.64
N VAL A 59 -10.46 6.40 -0.31
CA VAL A 59 -9.41 5.90 0.60
C VAL A 59 -9.18 4.40 0.40
N GLY A 60 -10.25 3.60 0.35
CA GLY A 60 -10.16 2.16 0.12
C GLY A 60 -9.53 1.82 -1.25
N ALA A 61 -9.92 2.53 -2.30
CA ALA A 61 -9.32 2.38 -3.62
C ALA A 61 -7.84 2.77 -3.62
N GLY A 62 -7.46 3.85 -2.91
CA GLY A 62 -6.06 4.24 -2.76
C GLY A 62 -5.22 3.16 -2.07
N MET A 63 -5.70 2.61 -0.97
CA MET A 63 -5.03 1.51 -0.26
C MET A 63 -4.90 0.24 -1.12
N TRP A 64 -5.87 -0.01 -2.00
CA TRP A 64 -5.85 -1.17 -2.89
C TRP A 64 -4.91 -1.00 -4.08
N LEU A 65 -4.83 0.19 -4.67
CA LEU A 65 -4.09 0.47 -5.90
C LEU A 65 -2.65 0.93 -5.67
N LEU A 66 -2.37 1.58 -4.53
CA LEU A 66 -1.04 2.16 -4.28
C LEU A 66 -0.10 1.13 -3.65
N PRO A 67 1.10 0.93 -4.23
CA PRO A 67 2.12 0.09 -3.64
C PRO A 67 2.73 0.78 -2.41
N VAL A 68 3.00 0.00 -1.37
CA VAL A 68 3.66 0.46 -0.13
C VAL A 68 4.99 -0.23 0.09
N THR A 69 5.21 -1.39 -0.53
CA THR A 69 6.41 -2.21 -0.44
C THR A 69 6.76 -2.70 -1.83
N SER A 70 8.04 -2.94 -2.12
CA SER A 70 8.47 -3.69 -3.30
C SER A 70 9.37 -4.85 -2.92
N ILE A 71 9.35 -5.88 -3.77
CA ILE A 71 10.23 -7.04 -3.70
C ILE A 71 11.02 -7.06 -4.99
N ASP A 72 12.32 -6.84 -4.89
CA ASP A 72 13.23 -6.87 -6.00
C ASP A 72 13.84 -8.28 -6.08
N LEU A 73 13.67 -8.95 -7.22
CA LEU A 73 14.21 -10.26 -7.55
C LEU A 73 15.27 -10.10 -8.62
N ASP A 74 16.55 -10.40 -8.30
CA ASP A 74 17.67 -10.30 -9.22
C ASP A 74 18.33 -11.68 -9.41
N ILE A 75 18.00 -12.32 -10.53
CA ILE A 75 18.58 -13.59 -10.97
C ILE A 75 19.43 -13.35 -12.22
N ASN A 76 19.07 -12.42 -13.03
CA ASN A 76 19.37 -12.10 -14.40
C ASN A 76 18.49 -12.96 -15.33
N PRO A 77 17.18 -12.67 -15.32
CA PRO A 77 16.51 -11.36 -15.34
C PRO A 77 16.35 -10.68 -13.96
N SER A 78 16.15 -9.35 -13.97
CA SER A 78 15.84 -8.57 -12.78
C SER A 78 14.40 -8.07 -12.83
N LEU A 79 13.64 -8.34 -11.77
CA LEU A 79 12.21 -8.04 -11.65
C LEU A 79 11.92 -7.26 -10.36
N GLU A 80 10.96 -6.33 -10.39
CA GLU A 80 10.43 -5.62 -9.23
C GLU A 80 8.93 -5.91 -9.10
N LEU A 81 8.51 -6.54 -7.99
CA LEU A 81 7.13 -6.73 -7.61
C LEU A 81 6.71 -5.60 -6.69
N ARG A 82 5.71 -4.83 -7.05
CA ARG A 82 5.11 -3.80 -6.22
C ARG A 82 3.90 -4.34 -5.50
N VAL A 83 3.87 -4.17 -4.18
CA VAL A 83 2.88 -4.77 -3.29
C VAL A 83 2.14 -3.70 -2.51
N ASN A 84 0.80 -3.81 -2.44
CA ASN A 84 -0.04 -2.90 -1.67
C ASN A 84 -0.12 -3.30 -0.18
N THR A 85 -0.83 -2.51 0.62
CA THR A 85 -1.05 -2.72 2.05
C THR A 85 -1.71 -4.07 2.38
N PHE A 86 -2.41 -4.70 1.41
CA PHE A 86 -3.09 -5.99 1.59
C PHE A 86 -2.23 -7.19 1.15
N GLY A 87 -0.93 -6.97 0.86
CA GLY A 87 -0.04 -8.01 0.38
C GLY A 87 -0.35 -8.46 -1.06
N ARG A 88 -1.05 -7.62 -1.86
CA ARG A 88 -1.36 -7.94 -3.26
C ARG A 88 -0.40 -7.25 -4.22
N VAL A 89 0.04 -7.96 -5.23
CA VAL A 89 0.87 -7.42 -6.32
C VAL A 89 0.04 -6.44 -7.13
N THR A 90 0.44 -5.18 -7.15
CA THR A 90 -0.19 -4.12 -7.95
C THR A 90 0.44 -4.01 -9.33
N GLU A 91 1.75 -4.26 -9.41
CA GLU A 91 2.53 -4.12 -10.63
C GLU A 91 3.74 -5.06 -10.58
N LEU A 92 4.09 -5.67 -11.72
CA LEU A 92 5.37 -6.34 -11.96
C LEU A 92 6.14 -5.52 -12.99
N LYS A 93 7.41 -5.24 -12.70
CA LYS A 93 8.31 -4.50 -13.61
C LYS A 93 9.55 -5.29 -13.91
N GLY A 94 9.98 -5.26 -15.16
CA GLY A 94 11.33 -5.65 -15.57
C GLY A 94 12.31 -4.51 -15.30
N MET A 95 13.43 -4.81 -14.66
CA MET A 95 14.46 -3.83 -14.31
C MET A 95 15.64 -3.85 -15.28
N ASN A 96 15.75 -4.88 -16.12
CA ASN A 96 16.71 -5.00 -17.22
C ASN A 96 16.01 -5.53 -18.49
N ALA A 97 16.75 -5.68 -19.57
CA ALA A 97 16.18 -6.11 -20.87
C ALA A 97 15.51 -7.49 -20.79
N ASP A 98 16.15 -8.45 -20.11
CA ASP A 98 15.62 -9.81 -19.92
C ASP A 98 14.36 -9.79 -19.03
N GLY A 99 14.39 -9.00 -17.94
CA GLY A 99 13.22 -8.80 -17.09
C GLY A 99 12.04 -8.17 -17.82
N LEU A 100 12.27 -7.18 -18.68
CA LEU A 100 11.21 -6.57 -19.50
C LEU A 100 10.58 -7.58 -20.47
N ALA A 101 11.39 -8.47 -21.05
CA ALA A 101 10.88 -9.51 -21.96
C ALA A 101 9.96 -10.53 -21.25
N LEU A 102 10.16 -10.75 -19.94
CA LEU A 102 9.40 -11.72 -19.16
C LEU A 102 8.10 -11.16 -18.55
N VAL A 103 8.01 -9.87 -18.28
CA VAL A 103 6.88 -9.25 -17.55
C VAL A 103 5.52 -9.62 -18.14
N ASP A 104 5.39 -9.58 -19.48
CA ASP A 104 4.12 -9.84 -20.16
C ASP A 104 3.69 -11.31 -20.07
N SER A 105 4.63 -12.24 -19.90
CA SER A 105 4.36 -13.67 -19.73
C SER A 105 3.99 -14.05 -18.30
N LEU A 106 4.41 -13.25 -17.32
CA LEU A 106 4.24 -13.48 -15.88
C LEU A 106 2.99 -12.77 -15.35
N ASN A 107 1.84 -13.40 -15.50
CA ASN A 107 0.57 -12.81 -15.02
C ASN A 107 0.39 -13.02 -13.52
N VAL A 108 0.96 -12.11 -12.70
CA VAL A 108 0.95 -12.15 -11.21
C VAL A 108 0.19 -11.00 -10.57
N LYS A 109 -0.33 -10.05 -11.35
CA LYS A 109 -1.07 -8.89 -10.83
C LYS A 109 -2.33 -9.31 -10.07
N GLY A 110 -2.51 -8.77 -8.86
CA GLY A 110 -3.62 -9.09 -7.97
C GLY A 110 -3.40 -10.33 -7.10
N MET A 111 -2.37 -11.13 -7.36
CA MET A 111 -1.99 -12.28 -6.51
C MET A 111 -1.41 -11.81 -5.17
N ARG A 112 -1.40 -12.69 -4.17
CA ARG A 112 -0.58 -12.45 -2.97
C ARG A 112 0.90 -12.48 -3.37
N TYR A 113 1.73 -11.68 -2.70
CA TYR A 113 3.15 -11.53 -3.05
C TYR A 113 3.94 -12.84 -2.96
N ASP A 114 3.65 -13.68 -1.97
CA ASP A 114 4.28 -14.99 -1.77
C ASP A 114 3.89 -16.00 -2.86
N ASP A 115 2.59 -16.08 -3.21
CA ASP A 115 2.09 -16.90 -4.32
C ASP A 115 2.63 -16.40 -5.68
N ALA A 116 2.70 -15.07 -5.84
CA ALA A 116 3.27 -14.45 -7.04
C ALA A 116 4.76 -14.79 -7.21
N MET A 117 5.53 -14.71 -6.11
CA MET A 117 6.95 -15.09 -6.12
C MET A 117 7.13 -16.55 -6.48
N GLN A 118 6.38 -17.46 -5.84
CA GLN A 118 6.41 -18.86 -6.19
C GLN A 118 6.09 -19.09 -7.67
N ARG A 119 5.03 -18.45 -8.19
CA ARG A 119 4.64 -18.55 -9.59
C ARG A 119 5.72 -18.05 -10.53
N ILE A 120 6.42 -16.97 -10.20
CA ILE A 120 7.54 -16.45 -10.99
C ILE A 120 8.68 -17.47 -11.01
N LEU A 121 9.10 -17.93 -9.83
CA LEU A 121 10.25 -18.84 -9.68
C LEU A 121 10.07 -20.20 -10.38
N ILE A 122 8.83 -20.74 -10.44
CA ILE A 122 8.52 -22.00 -11.15
C ILE A 122 8.08 -21.81 -12.59
N SER A 123 8.14 -20.59 -13.12
CA SER A 123 7.65 -20.31 -14.47
C SER A 123 8.63 -20.82 -15.53
N GLU A 124 8.11 -21.43 -16.60
CA GLU A 124 8.89 -21.89 -17.73
C GLU A 124 9.83 -20.81 -18.34
N PRO A 125 9.41 -19.53 -18.47
CA PRO A 125 10.31 -18.48 -18.96
C PRO A 125 11.50 -18.18 -18.03
N LEU A 126 11.43 -18.52 -16.75
CA LEU A 126 12.52 -18.29 -15.79
C LEU A 126 13.45 -19.51 -15.64
N GLU A 127 12.99 -20.70 -16.01
CA GLU A 127 13.72 -21.97 -15.89
C GLU A 127 15.16 -21.90 -16.45
N PRO A 128 15.44 -21.32 -17.65
CA PRO A 128 16.80 -21.22 -18.17
C PRO A 128 17.75 -20.38 -17.35
N TYR A 129 17.23 -19.51 -16.49
CA TYR A 129 17.99 -18.62 -15.61
C TYR A 129 18.20 -19.18 -14.20
N LEU A 130 17.56 -20.32 -13.89
CA LEU A 130 17.65 -21.04 -12.61
C LEU A 130 18.49 -22.31 -12.69
N GLU A 131 19.32 -22.43 -13.74
CA GLU A 131 20.23 -23.57 -13.88
C GLU A 131 21.16 -23.70 -12.67
N ASP A 132 21.73 -24.89 -12.45
CA ASP A 132 22.59 -25.22 -11.32
C ASP A 132 23.67 -24.14 -11.05
N GLY A 133 23.65 -23.61 -9.82
CA GLY A 133 24.59 -22.57 -9.40
C GLY A 133 24.14 -21.12 -9.67
N SER A 134 22.93 -20.91 -10.20
CA SER A 134 22.40 -19.55 -10.39
C SER A 134 22.14 -18.86 -9.05
N LEU A 135 22.66 -17.64 -8.89
CA LEU A 135 22.48 -16.84 -7.69
C LEU A 135 21.18 -16.06 -7.75
N ILE A 136 20.34 -16.26 -6.76
CA ILE A 136 19.06 -15.56 -6.57
C ILE A 136 19.24 -14.48 -5.50
N SER A 137 19.03 -13.21 -5.85
CA SER A 137 19.03 -12.13 -4.88
C SER A 137 17.62 -11.60 -4.68
N ILE A 138 17.14 -11.58 -3.44
CA ILE A 138 15.81 -11.12 -3.05
C ILE A 138 15.97 -9.93 -2.11
N THR A 139 15.43 -8.78 -2.47
CA THR A 139 15.46 -7.58 -1.63
C THR A 139 14.03 -7.10 -1.37
N VAL A 140 13.63 -7.00 -0.10
CA VAL A 140 12.36 -6.36 0.27
C VAL A 140 12.60 -4.92 0.65
N VAL A 141 11.89 -4.01 -0.03
CA VAL A 141 12.00 -2.56 0.17
C VAL A 141 10.72 -2.05 0.83
N GLY A 142 10.80 -1.64 2.07
CA GLY A 142 9.65 -1.16 2.84
C GLY A 142 10.03 -0.11 3.89
N LYS A 143 9.05 0.68 4.34
CA LYS A 143 9.22 1.62 5.45
C LYS A 143 8.98 0.98 6.81
N ASP A 144 8.13 -0.02 6.84
CA ASP A 144 7.80 -0.81 8.02
C ASP A 144 8.74 -2.02 8.05
N GLU A 145 9.70 -1.98 8.96
CA GLU A 145 10.75 -2.97 9.10
C GLU A 145 10.18 -4.37 9.44
N SER A 146 9.22 -4.43 10.36
CA SER A 146 8.58 -5.68 10.77
C SER A 146 7.79 -6.33 9.62
N LEU A 147 7.05 -5.52 8.85
CA LEU A 147 6.33 -6.01 7.68
C LEU A 147 7.30 -6.48 6.60
N ALA A 148 8.38 -5.73 6.36
CA ALA A 148 9.40 -6.08 5.38
C ALA A 148 10.12 -7.39 5.75
N GLU A 149 10.46 -7.60 7.01
CA GLU A 149 11.06 -8.83 7.52
C GLU A 149 10.12 -10.03 7.35
N GLN A 150 8.84 -9.88 7.72
CA GLN A 150 7.84 -10.94 7.53
C GLN A 150 7.67 -11.29 6.04
N MET A 151 7.64 -10.28 5.17
CA MET A 151 7.53 -10.50 3.73
C MET A 151 8.78 -11.19 3.18
N LEU A 152 9.96 -10.78 3.63
CA LEU A 152 11.25 -11.37 3.24
C LEU A 152 11.29 -12.85 3.63
N SER A 153 10.97 -13.18 4.87
CA SER A 153 10.89 -14.56 5.37
C SER A 153 10.00 -15.43 4.48
N ASN A 154 8.76 -14.99 4.22
CA ASN A 154 7.82 -15.73 3.40
C ASN A 154 8.32 -15.97 1.97
N VAL A 155 8.96 -14.96 1.37
CA VAL A 155 9.47 -15.07 -0.02
C VAL A 155 10.71 -15.95 -0.09
N VAL A 156 11.62 -15.85 0.86
CA VAL A 156 12.83 -16.67 0.96
C VAL A 156 12.44 -18.15 1.11
N CYS A 157 11.43 -18.47 1.92
CA CYS A 157 10.93 -19.83 2.02
C CYS A 157 10.42 -20.41 0.71
N ARG A 158 9.81 -19.57 -0.15
CA ARG A 158 9.41 -20.00 -1.50
C ARG A 158 10.63 -20.28 -2.38
N ALA A 159 11.67 -19.46 -2.23
CA ALA A 159 12.92 -19.63 -3.00
C ALA A 159 13.70 -20.89 -2.57
N TYR A 160 13.75 -21.22 -1.27
CA TYR A 160 14.38 -22.46 -0.76
C TYR A 160 13.73 -23.74 -1.28
N ALA A 161 12.47 -23.68 -1.70
CA ALA A 161 11.82 -24.85 -2.30
C ALA A 161 12.33 -25.14 -3.74
N ILE A 162 13.13 -24.24 -4.34
CA ILE A 162 13.49 -24.29 -5.77
C ILE A 162 15.02 -24.27 -5.95
N ALA A 163 15.74 -23.58 -5.08
CA ALA A 163 17.18 -23.41 -5.18
C ALA A 163 17.86 -23.75 -3.83
N GLU A 164 19.14 -24.14 -3.91
CA GLU A 164 19.95 -24.40 -2.73
C GLU A 164 20.11 -23.12 -1.90
N GLU A 165 20.12 -23.25 -0.58
CA GLU A 165 20.24 -22.15 0.38
C GLU A 165 21.46 -21.24 0.11
N ASP A 166 22.59 -21.85 -0.24
CA ASP A 166 23.85 -21.14 -0.50
C ASP A 166 23.79 -20.28 -1.77
N ASN A 167 22.83 -20.52 -2.63
CA ASN A 167 22.62 -19.76 -3.86
C ASN A 167 21.57 -18.63 -3.70
N ILE A 168 20.93 -18.53 -2.53
CA ILE A 168 19.90 -17.50 -2.27
C ILE A 168 20.47 -16.44 -1.35
N PHE A 169 20.45 -15.23 -1.85
CA PHE A 169 20.81 -14.02 -1.15
C PHE A 169 19.57 -13.17 -0.87
N TYR A 170 19.43 -12.68 0.35
CA TYR A 170 18.27 -11.88 0.71
C TYR A 170 18.61 -10.76 1.70
N CYS A 171 17.94 -9.63 1.56
CA CYS A 171 18.02 -8.52 2.51
C CYS A 171 16.75 -7.70 2.51
N GLN A 172 16.60 -6.90 3.56
CA GLN A 172 15.61 -5.83 3.58
C GLN A 172 16.32 -4.47 3.54
N THR A 173 15.61 -3.47 3.02
CA THR A 173 16.11 -2.10 2.97
C THR A 173 14.98 -1.09 2.99
N ASP A 174 15.33 0.15 3.30
CA ASP A 174 14.41 1.28 3.24
C ASP A 174 14.26 1.83 1.80
N PRO A 175 13.17 2.57 1.50
CA PRO A 175 12.95 3.13 0.18
C PRO A 175 13.94 4.21 -0.24
N GLU A 176 14.68 4.83 0.68
CA GLU A 176 15.68 5.86 0.35
C GLU A 176 16.94 5.20 -0.19
N THR A 177 17.43 4.17 0.49
CA THR A 177 18.55 3.33 0.06
C THR A 177 18.26 2.69 -1.31
N ALA A 178 17.06 2.12 -1.49
CA ALA A 178 16.66 1.55 -2.77
C ALA A 178 16.63 2.61 -3.91
N ARG A 179 16.14 3.82 -3.64
CA ARG A 179 16.19 4.92 -4.61
C ARG A 179 17.61 5.39 -4.92
N ALA A 180 18.47 5.43 -3.91
CA ALA A 180 19.88 5.79 -4.10
C ALA A 180 20.62 4.78 -4.99
N ALA A 181 20.39 3.47 -4.76
CA ALA A 181 20.90 2.40 -5.59
C ALA A 181 20.47 2.54 -7.06
N ARG A 182 19.18 2.75 -7.28
CA ARG A 182 18.62 2.95 -8.64
C ARG A 182 19.17 4.18 -9.36
N ARG A 183 19.47 5.27 -8.64
CA ARG A 183 20.06 6.50 -9.23
C ARG A 183 21.44 6.26 -9.82
N VAL A 184 22.20 5.35 -9.24
CA VAL A 184 23.55 4.98 -9.73
C VAL A 184 23.52 3.74 -10.61
N GLY A 185 22.35 3.19 -10.93
CA GLY A 185 22.19 2.03 -11.81
C GLY A 185 22.56 0.69 -11.18
N LEU A 186 22.60 0.61 -9.86
CA LEU A 186 22.89 -0.62 -9.12
C LEU A 186 21.62 -1.23 -8.53
N CYS A 187 21.59 -2.57 -8.39
CA CYS A 187 20.66 -3.22 -7.48
C CYS A 187 21.06 -2.90 -6.02
N VAL A 188 20.12 -3.06 -5.09
CA VAL A 188 20.34 -2.70 -3.67
C VAL A 188 21.54 -3.41 -3.08
N LEU A 189 21.68 -4.70 -3.35
CA LEU A 189 22.82 -5.50 -2.88
C LEU A 189 24.17 -4.90 -3.32
N ARG A 190 24.34 -4.66 -4.62
CA ARG A 190 25.57 -4.06 -5.15
C ARG A 190 25.81 -2.66 -4.61
N TYR A 191 24.75 -1.90 -4.40
CA TYR A 191 24.86 -0.57 -3.82
C TYR A 191 25.36 -0.60 -2.38
N GLN A 192 24.86 -1.51 -1.55
CA GLN A 192 25.35 -1.68 -0.18
C GLN A 192 26.81 -2.14 -0.15
N VAL A 193 27.21 -3.09 -1.01
CA VAL A 193 28.61 -3.50 -1.16
C VAL A 193 29.49 -2.33 -1.62
N TRP A 194 29.01 -1.53 -2.60
CA TRP A 194 29.73 -0.35 -3.05
C TRP A 194 29.94 0.66 -1.92
N GLN A 195 28.92 0.93 -1.10
CA GLN A 195 29.05 1.82 0.05
C GLN A 195 30.10 1.30 1.05
N GLN A 196 30.07 0.01 1.40
CA GLN A 196 31.02 -0.61 2.32
C GLN A 196 32.44 -0.56 1.78
N LEU A 197 32.63 -0.82 0.50
CA LEU A 197 33.94 -0.77 -0.14
C LEU A 197 34.47 0.67 -0.22
N LYS A 198 33.59 1.62 -0.54
CA LYS A 198 33.96 3.04 -0.65
C LYS A 198 34.40 3.67 0.69
N GLU A 199 33.87 3.16 1.80
CA GLU A 199 34.34 3.56 3.14
C GLU A 199 35.77 3.16 3.41
N LYS A 200 36.25 2.03 2.82
CA LYS A 200 37.61 1.51 2.96
C LYS A 200 38.55 2.07 1.89
N ASP A 201 38.06 2.22 0.68
CA ASP A 201 38.75 2.73 -0.46
C ASP A 201 37.86 3.69 -1.27
N PRO A 202 38.04 5.02 -1.07
CA PRO A 202 37.25 6.04 -1.79
C PRO A 202 37.40 6.02 -3.31
N SER A 203 38.44 5.32 -3.85
CA SER A 203 38.68 5.25 -5.29
C SER A 203 37.77 4.26 -6.02
N ILE A 204 37.03 3.40 -5.31
CA ILE A 204 36.16 2.40 -5.90
C ILE A 204 34.97 3.05 -6.60
N THR A 205 34.87 2.78 -7.90
CA THR A 205 33.79 3.32 -8.74
C THR A 205 32.56 2.44 -8.75
N VAL A 206 31.40 3.03 -9.13
CA VAL A 206 30.13 2.32 -9.30
C VAL A 206 30.28 1.25 -10.38
N GLU A 207 30.99 1.57 -11.48
CA GLU A 207 31.19 0.65 -12.60
C GLU A 207 32.00 -0.59 -12.19
N ALA A 208 33.00 -0.44 -11.32
CA ALA A 208 33.79 -1.56 -10.82
C ALA A 208 32.87 -2.58 -10.09
N VAL A 209 31.94 -2.10 -9.23
CA VAL A 209 31.01 -2.97 -8.51
C VAL A 209 29.88 -3.46 -9.41
N ALA A 210 29.49 -2.70 -10.42
CA ALA A 210 28.49 -3.15 -11.40
C ALA A 210 28.97 -4.36 -12.21
N LEU A 211 30.24 -4.38 -12.54
CA LEU A 211 30.87 -5.47 -13.30
C LEU A 211 31.41 -6.63 -12.44
N MET A 212 31.41 -6.48 -11.12
CA MET A 212 31.90 -7.48 -10.19
C MET A 212 31.10 -8.78 -10.29
N PRO A 213 31.74 -9.96 -10.31
CA PRO A 213 31.03 -11.24 -10.29
C PRO A 213 30.07 -11.35 -9.10
N LYS A 214 28.88 -11.96 -9.29
CA LYS A 214 27.89 -12.11 -8.22
C LYS A 214 28.46 -12.82 -6.98
N ALA A 215 29.23 -13.88 -7.17
CA ALA A 215 29.89 -14.62 -6.07
C ALA A 215 30.80 -13.72 -5.23
N GLU A 216 31.54 -12.80 -5.84
CA GLU A 216 32.41 -11.85 -5.15
C GLU A 216 31.59 -10.81 -4.38
N VAL A 217 30.52 -10.28 -5.00
CA VAL A 217 29.57 -9.37 -4.34
C VAL A 217 28.98 -10.03 -3.10
N MET A 218 28.59 -11.30 -3.18
CA MET A 218 28.03 -12.05 -2.04
C MET A 218 29.06 -12.32 -0.94
N ALA A 219 30.31 -12.61 -1.30
CA ALA A 219 31.39 -12.79 -0.32
C ALA A 219 31.73 -11.48 0.43
N LEU A 220 31.56 -10.34 -0.21
CA LEU A 220 31.79 -9.02 0.38
C LEU A 220 30.57 -8.51 1.16
N ALA A 221 29.40 -8.93 0.80
CA ALA A 221 28.15 -8.55 1.44
C ALA A 221 28.08 -9.18 2.83
N LYS A 222 28.26 -8.35 3.87
CA LYS A 222 28.05 -8.76 5.27
C LYS A 222 26.58 -8.68 5.59
N PHE A 223 25.85 -9.77 5.41
CA PHE A 223 24.44 -9.83 5.75
C PHE A 223 24.17 -10.73 6.94
N GLU A 224 23.34 -10.25 7.85
CA GLU A 224 22.75 -11.08 8.87
C GLU A 224 21.77 -12.04 8.17
N LYS A 225 22.11 -13.32 8.14
CA LYS A 225 21.14 -14.36 7.72
C LYS A 225 19.98 -14.33 8.72
N LEU A 226 18.75 -14.34 8.23
CA LEU A 226 17.58 -14.56 9.09
C LEU A 226 17.75 -15.91 9.80
N GLU A 227 17.68 -15.89 11.12
CA GLU A 227 17.61 -17.13 11.89
C GLU A 227 16.27 -17.83 11.55
N ASN A 228 16.36 -18.95 10.83
CA ASN A 228 15.24 -19.81 10.46
C ASN A 228 14.09 -19.08 9.70
N PRO A 229 14.32 -18.63 8.43
CA PRO A 229 13.32 -17.87 7.67
C PRO A 229 12.02 -18.64 7.40
N CYS A 230 12.04 -19.97 7.50
CA CYS A 230 10.87 -20.80 7.21
C CYS A 230 10.03 -21.15 8.44
N GLY A 231 10.48 -20.79 9.65
CA GLY A 231 9.77 -21.00 10.92
C GLY A 231 9.10 -22.37 11.02
N GLU A 232 9.74 -23.34 11.67
CA GLU A 232 9.04 -24.51 12.23
C GLU A 232 8.41 -24.12 13.57
#